data_d8fe9bbd06e46409371369f48fe5905f
#
_entry.id   d8fe9bbd06e46409371369f48fe5905f
#
_cell.length_a   1.000
_cell.length_b   1.000
_cell.length_c   1.000
_cell.angle_alpha   90.00
_cell.angle_beta   90.00
_cell.angle_gamma   90.00
#
_symmetry.space_group_name_H-M   'P 1'
#
loop_
_entity.id
_entity.type
_entity.pdbx_description
1 polymer ?
#
loop_
_entity_poly.entity_id
_entity_poly.type
_entity_poly.pdbx_seq_one_letter_code
_entity_poly.pdbx_strand_id
1 'polypeptide(L)'
;MNYNIEGEPLPVVICNLEANETMITEKGAMSWMTPNMKMETTSNGGIGKMFGRAFSGESMFQNRYTSMGGPGMIAFASCFPGCIRPFQIAPGQEIIAQKSAFLASTSGVELSVFFQKRIGAGFFGGEGFIMQRLSGNGLVFLEFDGYIKEYELAPGQQLVIDT
;
A
#
# COMPACT_ATOMS: atom_id res chain seq x y z
N MET A 1 -8.45 -8.58 -13.21
CA MET A 1 -7.27 -9.01 -12.39
C MET A 1 -7.67 -10.12 -11.43
N ASN A 2 -6.85 -11.14 -11.24
CA ASN A 2 -6.92 -12.09 -10.13
C ASN A 2 -5.56 -12.12 -9.39
N TYR A 3 -5.52 -12.69 -8.19
CA TYR A 3 -4.31 -12.75 -7.40
C TYR A 3 -4.22 -14.02 -6.56
N ASN A 4 -3.01 -14.38 -6.13
CA ASN A 4 -2.72 -15.43 -5.17
C ASN A 4 -1.73 -14.91 -4.11
N ILE A 5 -1.90 -15.29 -2.85
CA ILE A 5 -0.97 -14.97 -1.75
C ILE A 5 -0.39 -16.27 -1.25
N GLU A 6 0.94 -16.37 -1.23
CA GLU A 6 1.67 -17.58 -0.84
C GLU A 6 3.00 -17.24 -0.14
N GLY A 7 3.67 -18.24 0.41
CA GLY A 7 5.03 -18.07 0.94
C GLY A 7 5.08 -17.65 2.41
N GLU A 8 4.67 -18.50 3.35
CA GLU A 8 4.90 -18.25 4.77
C GLU A 8 6.33 -18.62 5.19
N PRO A 9 6.98 -17.86 6.09
CA PRO A 9 6.51 -16.67 6.80
C PRO A 9 6.76 -15.34 6.08
N LEU A 10 7.33 -15.33 4.90
CA LEU A 10 7.60 -14.14 4.07
C LEU A 10 6.67 -14.19 2.86
N PRO A 11 5.42 -13.70 2.99
CA PRO A 11 4.43 -13.86 1.94
C PRO A 11 4.70 -12.95 0.74
N VAL A 12 4.21 -13.41 -0.40
CA VAL A 12 4.18 -12.68 -1.65
C VAL A 12 2.77 -12.69 -2.23
N VAL A 13 2.32 -11.57 -2.75
CA VAL A 13 1.10 -11.50 -3.57
C VAL A 13 1.50 -11.48 -5.03
N ILE A 14 0.98 -12.44 -5.79
CA ILE A 14 1.16 -12.57 -7.24
C ILE A 14 -0.13 -12.11 -7.90
N CYS A 15 -0.05 -11.03 -8.68
CA CYS A 15 -1.19 -10.43 -9.38
C CYS A 15 -1.11 -10.78 -10.88
N ASN A 16 -2.16 -11.39 -11.40
CA ASN A 16 -2.35 -11.64 -12.84
C ASN A 16 -3.27 -10.57 -13.40
N LEU A 17 -2.75 -9.76 -14.29
CA LEU A 17 -3.39 -8.57 -14.85
C LEU A 17 -3.89 -8.88 -16.27
N GLU A 18 -5.07 -8.36 -16.61
CA GLU A 18 -5.49 -8.25 -18.00
C GLU A 18 -4.74 -7.12 -18.72
N ALA A 19 -4.87 -7.06 -20.03
CA ALA A 19 -4.25 -5.99 -20.82
C ALA A 19 -4.69 -4.60 -20.33
N ASN A 20 -3.72 -3.71 -20.15
CA ASN A 20 -3.88 -2.33 -19.67
C ASN A 20 -4.31 -2.17 -18.20
N GLU A 21 -4.42 -3.25 -17.45
CA GLU A 21 -4.55 -3.14 -15.99
C GLU A 21 -3.25 -2.66 -15.35
N THR A 22 -3.38 -1.89 -14.28
CA THR A 22 -2.25 -1.24 -13.61
C THR A 22 -2.27 -1.53 -12.11
N MET A 23 -1.12 -1.94 -11.59
CA MET A 23 -0.84 -1.97 -10.15
C MET A 23 0.01 -0.78 -9.75
N ILE A 24 -0.23 -0.31 -8.54
CA ILE A 24 0.51 0.79 -7.92
C ILE A 24 1.17 0.26 -6.66
N THR A 25 2.43 0.62 -6.43
CA THR A 25 3.13 0.40 -5.18
C THR A 25 3.97 1.62 -4.81
N GLU A 26 4.31 1.74 -3.56
CA GLU A 26 5.38 2.60 -3.12
C GLU A 26 6.72 1.90 -3.32
N LYS A 27 7.80 2.50 -2.93
CA LYS A 27 9.17 2.07 -3.25
C LYS A 27 9.50 0.67 -2.71
N GLY A 28 10.02 -0.21 -3.55
CA GLY A 28 10.77 -1.41 -3.16
C GLY A 28 9.99 -2.72 -3.02
N ALA A 29 8.66 -2.74 -3.19
CA ALA A 29 7.87 -3.96 -2.96
C ALA A 29 7.83 -4.94 -4.14
N MET A 30 8.09 -4.48 -5.39
CA MET A 30 8.07 -5.36 -6.57
C MET A 30 9.24 -6.34 -6.54
N SER A 31 8.93 -7.64 -6.64
CA SER A 31 9.91 -8.73 -6.64
C SER A 31 10.20 -9.26 -8.03
N TRP A 32 9.19 -9.57 -8.82
CA TRP A 32 9.33 -10.00 -10.21
C TRP A 32 8.09 -9.63 -11.03
N MET A 33 8.24 -9.59 -12.33
CA MET A 33 7.16 -9.33 -13.28
C MET A 33 7.47 -9.94 -14.64
N THR A 34 6.42 -10.12 -15.47
CA THR A 34 6.59 -10.53 -16.88
C THR A 34 7.18 -9.38 -17.72
N PRO A 35 7.90 -9.70 -18.81
CA PRO A 35 8.58 -8.68 -19.63
C PRO A 35 7.67 -7.63 -20.27
N ASN A 36 6.38 -7.92 -20.41
CA ASN A 36 5.39 -6.99 -20.96
C ASN A 36 4.84 -5.98 -19.94
N MET A 37 5.34 -5.98 -18.72
CA MET A 37 4.98 -4.98 -17.71
C MET A 37 5.81 -3.70 -17.89
N LYS A 38 5.12 -2.57 -18.10
CA LYS A 38 5.75 -1.24 -18.16
C LYS A 38 5.73 -0.58 -16.80
N MET A 39 6.90 -0.19 -16.30
CA MET A 39 7.04 0.58 -15.06
C MET A 39 7.15 2.08 -15.36
N GLU A 40 6.39 2.89 -14.62
CA GLU A 40 6.47 4.34 -14.62
C GLU A 40 6.50 4.84 -13.18
N THR A 41 7.45 5.71 -12.85
CA THR A 41 7.51 6.35 -11.53
C THR A 41 6.81 7.71 -11.61
N THR A 42 5.82 7.90 -10.76
CA THR A 42 5.09 9.17 -10.68
C THR A 42 5.21 9.75 -9.28
N SER A 43 5.40 11.06 -9.19
CA SER A 43 5.16 11.78 -7.94
C SER A 43 3.67 12.13 -7.85
N ASN A 44 2.99 11.71 -6.78
CA ASN A 44 1.58 12.05 -6.57
C ASN A 44 1.39 13.56 -6.36
N GLY A 45 1.06 14.26 -7.43
CA GLY A 45 0.81 15.70 -7.48
C GLY A 45 1.60 16.36 -8.60
N GLY A 46 0.90 16.96 -9.56
CA GLY A 46 1.52 17.76 -10.62
C GLY A 46 2.47 18.82 -10.05
N ILE A 47 3.38 19.29 -10.87
CA ILE A 47 4.48 20.21 -10.55
C ILE A 47 4.06 21.37 -9.61
N GLY A 48 2.80 21.86 -9.69
CA GLY A 48 2.27 22.91 -8.82
C GLY A 48 1.95 22.49 -7.37
N LYS A 49 1.80 21.19 -7.08
CA LYS A 49 1.58 20.66 -5.72
C LYS A 49 2.87 20.17 -5.04
N MET A 50 3.98 20.07 -5.78
CA MET A 50 5.29 19.72 -5.23
C MET A 50 5.82 20.75 -4.23
N PHE A 51 5.59 22.04 -4.48
CA PHE A 51 6.10 23.12 -3.60
C PHE A 51 5.46 23.14 -2.21
N GLY A 52 4.18 22.77 -2.08
CA GLY A 52 3.51 22.69 -0.78
C GLY A 52 3.84 21.43 0.04
N ARG A 53 4.28 20.36 -0.61
CA ARG A 53 4.58 19.06 0.01
C ARG A 53 6.07 18.85 0.33
N ALA A 54 6.96 19.58 -0.33
CA ALA A 54 8.39 19.62 0.01
C ALA A 54 8.65 20.09 1.47
N PHE A 55 7.70 20.81 2.05
CA PHE A 55 7.75 21.24 3.46
C PHE A 55 7.41 20.12 4.46
N SER A 56 6.74 19.03 4.05
CA SER A 56 6.45 17.88 4.91
C SER A 56 7.52 16.78 4.87
N GLY A 57 8.55 16.92 4.02
CA GLY A 57 9.74 16.04 4.02
C GLY A 57 9.53 14.67 3.37
N GLU A 58 8.38 14.42 2.73
CA GLU A 58 8.12 13.14 2.07
C GLU A 58 7.50 13.32 0.69
N SER A 59 8.29 13.08 -0.35
CA SER A 59 7.78 12.84 -1.69
C SER A 59 7.21 11.42 -1.74
N MET A 60 5.89 11.28 -1.86
CA MET A 60 5.27 10.00 -2.14
C MET A 60 5.51 9.66 -3.61
N PHE A 61 6.62 9.01 -3.88
CA PHE A 61 6.87 8.42 -5.19
C PHE A 61 6.12 7.11 -5.28
N GLN A 62 5.30 6.98 -6.31
CA GLN A 62 4.59 5.76 -6.62
C GLN A 62 5.14 5.18 -7.92
N ASN A 63 5.35 3.88 -7.92
CA ASN A 63 5.61 3.11 -9.11
C ASN A 63 4.31 2.52 -9.63
N ARG A 64 4.03 2.75 -10.89
CA ARG A 64 2.88 2.23 -11.63
C ARG A 64 3.38 1.15 -12.59
N TYR A 65 2.78 -0.02 -12.53
CA TYR A 65 3.10 -1.16 -13.39
C TYR A 65 1.91 -1.52 -14.23
N THR A 66 1.99 -1.30 -15.54
CA THR A 66 0.88 -1.52 -16.48
C THR A 66 1.21 -2.70 -17.39
N SER A 67 0.27 -3.63 -17.55
CA SER A 67 0.38 -4.73 -18.50
C SER A 67 0.14 -4.23 -19.92
N MET A 68 1.13 -4.37 -20.79
CA MET A 68 1.12 -3.84 -22.17
C MET A 68 0.90 -4.95 -23.19
N GLY A 69 -0.08 -4.74 -24.09
CA GLY A 69 -0.27 -5.60 -25.26
C GLY A 69 -0.84 -6.98 -24.99
N GLY A 70 -1.22 -7.31 -23.75
CA GLY A 70 -1.79 -8.60 -23.36
C GLY A 70 -1.76 -8.81 -21.85
N PRO A 71 -2.19 -9.98 -21.35
CA PRO A 71 -2.11 -10.30 -19.94
C PRO A 71 -0.68 -10.30 -19.42
N GLY A 72 -0.48 -9.86 -18.19
CA GLY A 72 0.81 -9.82 -17.52
C GLY A 72 0.72 -10.27 -16.07
N MET A 73 1.87 -10.54 -15.48
CA MET A 73 1.98 -10.93 -14.07
C MET A 73 2.99 -10.05 -13.36
N ILE A 74 2.67 -9.68 -12.12
CA ILE A 74 3.57 -8.96 -11.23
C ILE A 74 3.42 -9.47 -9.80
N ALA A 75 4.54 -9.55 -9.08
CA ALA A 75 4.57 -10.00 -7.69
C ALA A 75 5.14 -8.93 -6.77
N PHE A 76 4.51 -8.80 -5.60
CA PHE A 76 4.93 -7.91 -4.53
C PHE A 76 5.18 -8.73 -3.26
N ALA A 77 6.39 -8.68 -2.73
CA ALA A 77 6.79 -9.45 -1.55
C ALA A 77 6.81 -8.57 -0.31
N SER A 78 6.38 -9.17 0.81
CA SER A 78 6.60 -8.58 2.13
C SER A 78 8.09 -8.52 2.45
N CYS A 79 8.52 -7.46 3.13
CA CYS A 79 9.91 -7.29 3.55
C CYS A 79 10.20 -7.82 4.95
N PHE A 80 9.19 -8.34 5.66
CA PHE A 80 9.31 -8.91 7.01
C PHE A 80 8.40 -10.14 7.18
N PRO A 81 8.70 -11.03 8.15
CA PRO A 81 7.83 -12.16 8.45
C PRO A 81 6.46 -11.70 8.95
N GLY A 82 5.39 -12.19 8.30
CA GLY A 82 4.06 -11.74 8.64
C GLY A 82 3.00 -12.23 7.69
N CYS A 83 2.01 -11.40 7.38
CA CYS A 83 0.95 -11.75 6.46
C CYS A 83 0.58 -10.57 5.54
N ILE A 84 0.07 -10.91 4.36
CA ILE A 84 -0.54 -9.96 3.42
C ILE A 84 -2.05 -10.17 3.47
N ARG A 85 -2.82 -9.07 3.56
CA ARG A 85 -4.28 -9.09 3.51
C ARG A 85 -4.82 -8.20 2.40
N PRO A 86 -5.73 -8.73 1.58
CA PRO A 86 -6.45 -7.96 0.57
C PRO A 86 -7.65 -7.25 1.20
N PHE A 87 -7.89 -6.00 0.80
CA PHE A 87 -9.06 -5.22 1.18
C PHE A 87 -9.69 -4.59 -0.04
N GLN A 88 -10.99 -4.80 -0.23
CA GLN A 88 -11.76 -4.11 -1.26
C GLN A 88 -12.23 -2.77 -0.72
N ILE A 89 -11.91 -1.68 -1.42
CA ILE A 89 -12.41 -0.34 -1.12
C ILE A 89 -13.49 0.01 -2.14
N ALA A 90 -14.68 0.30 -1.67
CA ALA A 90 -15.79 0.79 -2.49
C ALA A 90 -15.90 2.32 -2.41
N PRO A 91 -16.56 3.00 -3.37
CA PRO A 91 -16.78 4.43 -3.31
C PRO A 91 -17.44 4.88 -1.99
N GLY A 92 -16.83 5.87 -1.33
CA GLY A 92 -17.27 6.36 -0.02
C GLY A 92 -16.72 5.59 1.17
N GLN A 93 -15.98 4.52 0.94
CA GLN A 93 -15.24 3.79 1.98
C GLN A 93 -13.78 4.25 2.01
N GLU A 94 -13.18 4.14 3.20
CA GLU A 94 -11.76 4.42 3.38
C GLU A 94 -11.16 3.46 4.41
N ILE A 95 -9.86 3.22 4.27
CA ILE A 95 -9.04 2.50 5.24
C ILE A 95 -7.95 3.44 5.71
N ILE A 96 -7.75 3.50 7.02
CA ILE A 96 -6.61 4.19 7.62
C ILE A 96 -5.60 3.14 8.06
N ALA A 97 -4.41 3.20 7.47
CA ALA A 97 -3.33 2.27 7.77
C ALA A 97 -2.03 3.02 8.06
N GLN A 98 -1.11 2.38 8.77
CA GLN A 98 0.26 2.88 8.86
C GLN A 98 0.90 2.86 7.47
N LYS A 99 1.70 3.89 7.13
CA LYS A 99 2.33 4.01 5.82
C LYS A 99 3.12 2.77 5.41
N SER A 100 3.86 2.18 6.35
CA SER A 100 4.65 0.97 6.12
C SER A 100 3.81 -0.28 5.86
N ALA A 101 2.51 -0.26 6.15
CA ALA A 101 1.63 -1.40 5.86
C ALA A 101 1.15 -1.44 4.40
N PHE A 102 1.30 -0.37 3.62
CA PHE A 102 0.90 -0.36 2.22
C PHE A 102 1.89 -1.14 1.34
N LEU A 103 1.42 -2.21 0.73
CA LEU A 103 2.22 -3.04 -0.18
C LEU A 103 1.95 -2.70 -1.64
N ALA A 104 0.70 -2.83 -2.08
CA ALA A 104 0.30 -2.53 -3.46
C ALA A 104 -1.22 -2.30 -3.58
N SER A 105 -1.66 -1.67 -4.66
CA SER A 105 -3.08 -1.50 -4.98
C SER A 105 -3.35 -1.46 -6.48
N THR A 106 -4.61 -1.64 -6.85
CA THR A 106 -5.09 -1.31 -8.19
C THR A 106 -5.12 0.21 -8.39
N SER A 107 -5.17 0.66 -9.65
CA SER A 107 -5.08 2.09 -10.01
C SER A 107 -6.26 2.97 -9.54
N GLY A 108 -7.37 2.36 -9.11
CA GLY A 108 -8.52 3.08 -8.58
C GLY A 108 -8.41 3.46 -7.10
N VAL A 109 -7.33 3.06 -6.42
CA VAL A 109 -7.07 3.42 -5.02
C VAL A 109 -6.20 4.67 -4.97
N GLU A 110 -6.62 5.62 -4.15
CA GLU A 110 -5.91 6.87 -3.87
C GLU A 110 -5.28 6.85 -2.48
N LEU A 111 -4.01 7.25 -2.39
CA LEU A 111 -3.26 7.34 -1.15
C LEU A 111 -3.07 8.80 -0.75
N SER A 112 -3.37 9.13 0.49
CA SER A 112 -3.11 10.46 1.07
C SER A 112 -2.64 10.35 2.52
N VAL A 113 -1.89 11.34 2.99
CA VAL A 113 -1.50 11.40 4.41
C VAL A 113 -2.73 11.76 5.24
N PHE A 114 -3.06 10.90 6.21
CA PHE A 114 -4.14 11.15 7.17
C PHE A 114 -3.61 11.86 8.42
N PHE A 115 -2.50 11.36 8.96
CA PHE A 115 -1.90 11.90 10.17
C PHE A 115 -0.39 11.67 10.16
N GLN A 116 0.36 12.69 10.58
CA GLN A 116 1.81 12.60 10.73
C GLN A 116 2.23 13.19 12.07
N LYS A 117 2.86 12.39 12.92
CA LYS A 117 3.49 12.86 14.16
C LYS A 117 5.00 12.75 14.03
N ARG A 118 5.69 13.88 14.03
CA ARG A 118 7.14 13.92 14.18
C ARG A 118 7.46 13.72 15.67
N ILE A 119 7.95 12.54 16.03
CA ILE A 119 8.51 12.31 17.35
C ILE A 119 9.94 12.83 17.30
N GLY A 120 10.29 13.71 18.25
CA GLY A 120 11.62 14.34 18.30
C GLY A 120 12.76 13.31 18.18
N ALA A 121 13.86 13.70 17.60
CA ALA A 121 14.98 12.92 17.09
C ALA A 121 15.74 12.08 18.13
N GLY A 122 15.07 11.28 18.93
CA GLY A 122 15.73 10.53 20.00
C GLY A 122 15.18 9.15 20.32
N PHE A 123 13.98 8.77 19.93
CA PHE A 123 13.39 7.53 20.46
C PHE A 123 13.04 6.43 19.42
N PHE A 124 12.77 6.76 18.16
CA PHE A 124 12.50 5.75 17.13
C PHE A 124 13.02 6.23 15.77
N GLY A 125 14.25 5.95 15.43
CA GLY A 125 14.81 5.96 14.08
C GLY A 125 14.51 7.15 13.14
N GLY A 126 14.06 8.31 13.62
CA GLY A 126 13.96 9.56 12.85
C GLY A 126 12.78 9.69 11.86
N GLU A 127 12.05 8.64 11.52
CA GLU A 127 11.02 8.72 10.45
C GLU A 127 9.63 9.15 10.93
N GLY A 128 9.35 9.13 12.21
CA GLY A 128 8.03 9.50 12.74
C GLY A 128 6.93 8.48 12.38
N PHE A 129 5.78 8.63 13.02
CA PHE A 129 4.60 7.80 12.80
C PHE A 129 3.68 8.46 11.77
N ILE A 130 3.46 7.79 10.63
CA ILE A 130 2.64 8.30 9.54
C ILE A 130 1.48 7.35 9.28
N MET A 131 0.25 7.88 9.34
CA MET A 131 -0.95 7.19 8.90
C MET A 131 -1.34 7.68 7.52
N GLN A 132 -1.66 6.74 6.64
CA GLN A 132 -2.18 6.98 5.31
C GLN A 132 -3.68 6.67 5.26
N ARG A 133 -4.40 7.46 4.48
CA ARG A 133 -5.77 7.20 4.07
C ARG A 133 -5.74 6.56 2.69
N LEU A 134 -6.39 5.42 2.57
CA LEU A 134 -6.61 4.67 1.35
C LEU A 134 -8.09 4.79 1.01
N SER A 135 -8.42 5.34 -0.15
CA SER A 135 -9.80 5.63 -0.58
C SER A 135 -9.97 5.39 -2.07
N GLY A 136 -11.16 5.62 -2.62
CA GLY A 136 -11.45 5.44 -4.04
C GLY A 136 -12.26 4.18 -4.32
N ASN A 137 -11.90 3.44 -5.38
CA ASN A 137 -12.56 2.20 -5.76
C ASN A 137 -11.54 1.20 -6.29
N GLY A 138 -11.26 0.14 -5.53
CA GLY A 138 -10.27 -0.84 -5.95
C GLY A 138 -9.83 -1.78 -4.84
N LEU A 139 -8.86 -2.61 -5.18
CA LEU A 139 -8.27 -3.59 -4.27
C LEU A 139 -6.93 -3.05 -3.75
N VAL A 140 -6.72 -3.15 -2.44
CA VAL A 140 -5.47 -2.83 -1.77
C VAL A 140 -4.94 -4.05 -1.04
N PHE A 141 -3.63 -4.24 -1.09
CA PHE A 141 -2.89 -5.23 -0.32
C PHE A 141 -2.10 -4.51 0.76
N LEU A 142 -2.36 -4.90 2.01
CA LEU A 142 -1.61 -4.43 3.17
C LEU A 142 -0.76 -5.57 3.73
N GLU A 143 0.47 -5.26 4.12
CA GLU A 143 1.36 -6.18 4.83
C GLU A 143 1.38 -5.87 6.32
N PHE A 144 1.47 -6.90 7.13
CA PHE A 144 1.46 -6.80 8.59
C PHE A 144 2.55 -7.70 9.17
N ASP A 145 3.32 -7.15 10.10
CA ASP A 145 4.30 -7.90 10.86
C ASP A 145 3.59 -8.89 11.80
N GLY A 146 4.00 -10.16 11.73
CA GLY A 146 3.45 -11.21 12.56
C GLY A 146 2.01 -11.63 12.18
N TYR A 147 1.15 -11.76 13.18
CA TYR A 147 -0.21 -12.32 13.06
C TYR A 147 -1.29 -11.27 13.21
N ILE A 148 -2.33 -11.33 12.37
CA ILE A 148 -3.54 -10.50 12.47
C ILE A 148 -4.64 -11.26 13.18
N LYS A 149 -5.26 -10.60 14.17
CA LYS A 149 -6.51 -11.02 14.77
C LYS A 149 -7.60 -9.98 14.53
N GLU A 150 -8.71 -10.41 13.95
CA GLU A 150 -9.88 -9.57 13.73
C GLU A 150 -10.87 -9.70 14.89
N TYR A 151 -11.48 -8.58 15.27
CA TYR A 151 -12.54 -8.52 16.26
C TYR A 151 -13.68 -7.65 15.72
N GLU A 152 -14.89 -8.20 15.75
CA GLU A 152 -16.11 -7.42 15.54
C GLU A 152 -16.58 -6.84 16.87
N LEU A 153 -16.66 -5.50 16.93
CA LEU A 153 -17.14 -4.80 18.13
C LEU A 153 -18.59 -4.34 17.91
N ALA A 154 -19.50 -4.83 18.75
CA ALA A 154 -20.88 -4.35 18.75
C ALA A 154 -20.95 -2.88 19.23
N PRO A 155 -22.03 -2.13 18.91
CA PRO A 155 -22.22 -0.77 19.40
C PRO A 155 -22.09 -0.67 20.94
N GLY A 156 -21.17 0.20 21.40
CA GLY A 156 -20.85 0.39 22.81
C GLY A 156 -19.83 -0.60 23.39
N GLN A 157 -19.42 -1.61 22.66
CA GLN A 157 -18.37 -2.52 23.07
C GLN A 157 -16.98 -1.89 22.87
N GLN A 158 -16.08 -2.15 23.79
CA GLN A 158 -14.70 -1.63 23.75
C GLN A 158 -13.69 -2.75 23.89
N LEU A 159 -12.57 -2.63 23.19
CA LEU A 159 -11.40 -3.46 23.33
C LEU A 159 -10.22 -2.57 23.76
N VAL A 160 -9.60 -2.92 24.87
CA VAL A 160 -8.38 -2.23 25.33
C VAL A 160 -7.18 -2.99 24.80
N ILE A 161 -6.27 -2.28 24.11
CA ILE A 161 -5.05 -2.83 23.54
C ILE A 161 -3.88 -2.07 24.14
N ASP A 162 -2.89 -2.81 24.63
CA ASP A 162 -1.60 -2.27 25.04
C ASP A 162 -0.62 -2.36 23.86
N THR A 163 0.23 -1.34 23.70
CA THR A 163 1.23 -1.21 22.60
C THR A 163 2.65 -1.25 23.14
#